data_d76e58762a99c32f6306f12970d6ea47
#
_entry.id   d76e58762a99c32f6306f12970d6ea47
#
_cell.length_a   1.000
_cell.length_b   1.000
_cell.length_c   1.000
_cell.angle_alpha   90.00
_cell.angle_beta   90.00
_cell.angle_gamma   90.00
#
_symmetry.space_group_name_H-M   'P 1'
#
loop_
_entity.id
_entity.type
_entity.pdbx_description
1 polymer ?
#
loop_
_entity_poly.entity_id
_entity_poly.type
_entity_poly.pdbx_seq_one_letter_code
_entity_poly.pdbx_strand_id
1 'polypeptide(L)'
;DDVRRLEDMASEAPVIKLVHELIVRAVEAQASDIHVEPREDSVRVRFRIDGILHTVETLPVGVRLAMSSRIKVMAGLNIAERRLPQDGRIKVTVRGREIDLRISTMPTMCGESVVLRILDRSSVALDFSALGFSGAALGAFQKLLAEPNGIILVTGPTGSGKTTTLYTALGTLNDTQRKLFTVEDPIEYKLAGVNQIQVNPRIGLTFASALR
;
A
#
# COMPACT_ATOMS: atom_id res chain seq x y z
N ASP A 1 6.09 24.04 22.18
CA ASP A 1 6.37 24.98 21.07
C ASP A 1 6.88 24.31 19.79
N ASP A 2 7.79 23.32 19.85
CA ASP A 2 8.32 22.66 18.66
C ASP A 2 7.25 21.88 17.87
N VAL A 3 6.33 21.17 18.53
CA VAL A 3 5.29 20.37 17.86
C VAL A 3 4.33 21.26 17.09
N ARG A 4 3.85 22.35 17.71
CA ARG A 4 2.98 23.33 17.03
C ARG A 4 3.64 23.93 15.79
N ARG A 5 4.92 24.27 15.90
CA ARG A 5 5.69 24.78 14.75
C ARG A 5 5.78 23.76 13.61
N LEU A 6 5.93 22.48 13.93
CA LEU A 6 5.93 21.40 12.93
C LEU A 6 4.56 21.20 12.28
N GLU A 7 3.48 21.30 13.06
CA GLU A 7 2.11 21.28 12.56
C GLU A 7 1.82 22.46 11.63
N ASP A 8 2.22 23.65 12.01
CA ASP A 8 2.08 24.85 11.20
C ASP A 8 2.82 24.71 9.87
N MET A 9 4.10 24.31 9.90
CA MET A 9 4.89 24.07 8.69
C MET A 9 4.29 22.97 7.80
N ALA A 10 3.75 21.91 8.38
CA ALA A 10 3.09 20.82 7.65
C ALA A 10 1.74 21.26 7.05
N SER A 11 1.14 22.32 7.56
CA SER A 11 -0.15 22.87 7.15
C SER A 11 -0.03 24.05 6.19
N GLU A 12 1.19 24.47 5.86
CA GLU A 12 1.41 25.52 4.85
C GLU A 12 0.88 25.08 3.47
N ALA A 13 0.10 25.92 2.83
CA ALA A 13 -0.52 25.63 1.54
C ALA A 13 0.47 25.15 0.45
N PRO A 14 1.68 25.71 0.31
CA PRO A 14 2.67 25.24 -0.66
C PRO A 14 3.11 23.79 -0.41
N VAL A 15 3.31 23.39 0.86
CA VAL A 15 3.76 22.03 1.21
C VAL A 15 2.64 21.01 1.00
N ILE A 16 1.40 21.37 1.35
CA ILE A 16 0.22 20.55 1.10
C ILE A 16 0.10 20.26 -0.40
N LYS A 17 0.19 21.31 -1.22
CA LYS A 17 0.10 21.23 -2.67
C LYS A 17 1.23 20.36 -3.25
N LEU A 18 2.46 20.60 -2.82
CA LEU A 18 3.64 19.86 -3.27
C LEU A 18 3.50 18.35 -3.01
N VAL A 19 3.17 17.95 -1.78
CA VAL A 19 3.01 16.53 -1.43
C VAL A 19 1.86 15.90 -2.22
N HIS A 20 0.75 16.62 -2.39
CA HIS A 20 -0.37 16.13 -3.19
C HIS A 20 0.01 15.95 -4.67
N GLU A 21 0.69 16.94 -5.28
CA GLU A 21 1.15 16.87 -6.67
C GLU A 21 2.12 15.71 -6.90
N LEU A 22 3.04 15.46 -5.96
CA LEU A 22 3.96 14.32 -6.05
C LEU A 22 3.21 12.99 -6.04
N ILE A 23 2.19 12.85 -5.19
CA ILE A 23 1.36 11.64 -5.14
C ILE A 23 0.60 11.46 -6.46
N VAL A 24 -0.04 12.52 -6.96
CA VAL A 24 -0.79 12.47 -8.23
C VAL A 24 0.12 12.07 -9.38
N ARG A 25 1.28 12.73 -9.53
CA ARG A 25 2.27 12.42 -10.57
C ARG A 25 2.79 10.99 -10.49
N ALA A 26 3.02 10.48 -9.29
CA ALA A 26 3.49 9.11 -9.10
C ALA A 26 2.42 8.08 -9.51
N VAL A 27 1.16 8.31 -9.15
CA VAL A 27 0.03 7.45 -9.55
C VAL A 27 -0.13 7.48 -11.08
N GLU A 28 -0.03 8.65 -11.72
CA GLU A 28 -0.11 8.79 -13.18
C GLU A 28 1.05 8.11 -13.90
N ALA A 29 2.24 8.16 -13.32
CA ALA A 29 3.43 7.48 -13.84
C ALA A 29 3.45 5.97 -13.54
N GLN A 30 2.39 5.42 -12.91
CA GLN A 30 2.31 4.02 -12.48
C GLN A 30 3.51 3.60 -11.60
N ALA A 31 4.01 4.51 -10.79
CA ALA A 31 5.08 4.22 -9.86
C ALA A 31 4.61 3.28 -8.74
N SER A 32 5.46 2.37 -8.33
CA SER A 32 5.21 1.52 -7.16
C SER A 32 5.53 2.20 -5.83
N ASP A 33 6.53 3.07 -5.83
CA ASP A 33 6.99 3.76 -4.62
C ASP A 33 7.40 5.21 -4.93
N ILE A 34 7.18 6.10 -3.96
CA ILE A 34 7.75 7.45 -3.90
C ILE A 34 8.79 7.45 -2.79
N HIS A 35 10.01 7.84 -3.10
CA HIS A 35 11.10 8.01 -2.14
C HIS A 35 11.37 9.50 -1.95
N VAL A 36 11.26 9.99 -0.73
CA VAL A 36 11.64 11.33 -0.31
C VAL A 36 12.90 11.22 0.52
N GLU A 37 14.02 11.63 -0.05
CA GLU A 37 15.35 11.39 0.50
C GLU A 37 16.01 12.71 0.88
N PRO A 38 16.16 12.99 2.19
CA PRO A 38 16.91 14.15 2.64
C PRO A 38 18.40 13.98 2.33
N ARG A 39 19.01 15.05 1.84
CA ARG A 39 20.43 15.20 1.63
C ARG A 39 20.95 16.39 2.44
N GLU A 40 22.25 16.62 2.39
CA GLU A 40 22.88 17.72 3.12
C GLU A 40 22.33 19.08 2.68
N ASP A 41 22.21 19.28 1.38
CA ASP A 41 21.87 20.55 0.71
C ASP A 41 20.48 20.56 0.02
N SER A 42 19.81 19.43 -0.04
CA SER A 42 18.59 19.25 -0.86
C SER A 42 17.69 18.15 -0.32
N VAL A 43 16.51 18.02 -0.93
CA VAL A 43 15.63 16.84 -0.79
C VAL A 43 15.44 16.26 -2.17
N ARG A 44 15.88 15.02 -2.37
CA ARG A 44 15.70 14.31 -3.62
C ARG A 44 14.43 13.47 -3.57
N VAL A 45 13.57 13.65 -4.57
CA VAL A 45 12.37 12.82 -4.75
C VAL A 45 12.60 11.88 -5.93
N ARG A 46 12.36 10.58 -5.69
CA ARG A 46 12.47 9.55 -6.71
C ARG A 46 11.20 8.72 -6.78
N PHE A 47 10.82 8.32 -7.99
CA PHE A 47 9.77 7.34 -8.22
C PHE A 47 10.40 6.02 -8.63
N ARG A 48 9.86 4.91 -8.11
CA ARG A 48 10.17 3.58 -8.61
C ARG A 48 9.16 3.22 -9.69
N ILE A 49 9.63 3.08 -10.92
CA ILE A 49 8.82 2.70 -12.08
C ILE A 49 9.47 1.45 -12.69
N ASP A 50 8.71 0.39 -12.85
CA ASP A 50 9.20 -0.91 -13.35
C ASP A 50 10.46 -1.42 -12.60
N GLY A 51 10.49 -1.22 -11.29
CA GLY A 51 11.58 -1.63 -10.41
C GLY A 51 12.77 -0.66 -10.37
N ILE A 52 12.84 0.33 -11.25
CA ILE A 52 13.95 1.29 -11.38
C ILE A 52 13.59 2.60 -10.70
N LEU A 53 14.57 3.20 -9.99
CA LEU A 53 14.41 4.50 -9.35
C LEU A 53 14.80 5.63 -10.28
N HIS A 54 13.84 6.53 -10.54
CA HIS A 54 14.04 7.74 -11.34
C HIS A 54 13.96 8.98 -10.46
N THR A 55 14.93 9.87 -10.53
CA THR A 55 14.86 11.18 -9.87
C THR A 55 13.86 12.05 -10.64
N VAL A 56 12.79 12.48 -9.96
CA VAL A 56 11.72 13.29 -10.56
C VAL A 56 11.74 14.72 -10.10
N GLU A 57 12.37 14.98 -8.93
CA GLU A 57 12.46 16.32 -8.37
C GLU A 57 13.68 16.41 -7.44
N THR A 58 14.27 17.63 -7.37
CA THR A 58 15.26 17.99 -6.36
C THR A 58 14.79 19.31 -5.75
N LEU A 59 14.48 19.31 -4.50
CA LEU A 59 13.86 20.42 -3.77
C LEU A 59 14.90 21.08 -2.84
N PRO A 60 14.73 22.36 -2.53
CA PRO A 60 15.58 23.04 -1.57
C PRO A 60 15.54 22.36 -0.17
N VAL A 61 16.65 22.39 0.54
CA VAL A 61 16.76 21.80 1.90
C VAL A 61 15.72 22.36 2.89
N GLY A 62 15.30 23.59 2.69
CA GLY A 62 14.31 24.26 3.56
C GLY A 62 12.94 23.55 3.65
N VAL A 63 12.54 22.79 2.63
CA VAL A 63 11.26 22.05 2.65
C VAL A 63 11.35 20.69 3.34
N ARG A 64 12.54 20.24 3.69
CA ARG A 64 12.82 18.90 4.22
C ARG A 64 11.92 18.53 5.40
N LEU A 65 11.92 19.39 6.42
CA LEU A 65 11.16 19.15 7.65
C LEU A 65 9.66 19.26 7.44
N ALA A 66 9.22 20.24 6.66
CA ALA A 66 7.82 20.47 6.35
C ALA A 66 7.21 19.28 5.55
N MET A 67 7.94 18.73 4.59
CA MET A 67 7.49 17.56 3.82
C MET A 67 7.35 16.31 4.68
N SER A 68 8.37 15.95 5.47
CA SER A 68 8.28 14.77 6.34
C SER A 68 7.16 14.92 7.37
N SER A 69 7.02 16.10 7.99
CA SER A 69 5.94 16.40 8.93
C SER A 69 4.57 16.31 8.26
N ARG A 70 4.41 16.86 7.05
CA ARG A 70 3.14 16.76 6.30
C ARG A 70 2.75 15.32 6.01
N ILE A 71 3.67 14.50 5.56
CA ILE A 71 3.41 13.08 5.27
C ILE A 71 3.05 12.34 6.57
N LYS A 72 3.74 12.63 7.68
CA LYS A 72 3.42 12.05 8.98
C LYS A 72 2.03 12.44 9.48
N VAL A 73 1.65 13.71 9.37
CA VAL A 73 0.28 14.19 9.71
C VAL A 73 -0.76 13.42 8.89
N MET A 74 -0.56 13.31 7.58
CA MET A 74 -1.49 12.56 6.71
C MET A 74 -1.61 11.08 7.09
N ALA A 75 -0.54 10.49 7.61
CA ALA A 75 -0.47 9.08 8.01
C ALA A 75 -0.87 8.83 9.48
N GLY A 76 -1.20 9.88 10.25
CA GLY A 76 -1.49 9.78 11.68
C GLY A 76 -0.29 9.35 12.52
N LEU A 77 0.93 9.69 12.08
CA LEU A 77 2.19 9.36 12.76
C LEU A 77 2.60 10.48 13.73
N ASN A 78 3.48 10.13 14.66
CA ASN A 78 4.01 11.10 15.63
C ASN A 78 5.06 12.01 14.96
N ILE A 79 4.70 13.29 14.77
CA ILE A 79 5.57 14.29 14.14
C ILE A 79 6.74 14.73 15.04
N ALA A 80 6.58 14.63 16.36
CA ALA A 80 7.63 14.99 17.32
C ALA A 80 8.75 13.94 17.39
N GLU A 81 8.42 12.65 17.18
CA GLU A 81 9.41 11.58 17.19
C GLU A 81 10.08 11.44 15.81
N ARG A 82 11.38 11.73 15.74
CA ARG A 82 12.19 11.71 14.54
C ARG A 82 13.40 10.78 14.62
N ARG A 83 13.54 10.08 15.74
CA ARG A 83 14.69 9.20 16.03
C ARG A 83 14.36 7.74 15.82
N LEU A 84 13.09 7.39 15.71
CA LEU A 84 12.61 6.04 15.55
C LEU A 84 11.86 5.87 14.21
N PRO A 85 12.01 4.72 13.55
CA PRO A 85 11.20 4.38 12.40
C PRO A 85 9.72 4.37 12.75
N GLN A 86 8.88 4.81 11.81
CA GLN A 86 7.43 4.76 11.97
C GLN A 86 6.79 4.28 10.67
N ASP A 87 5.74 3.47 10.81
CA ASP A 87 4.93 2.98 9.71
C ASP A 87 3.50 3.46 9.84
N GLY A 88 2.89 3.86 8.72
CA GLY A 88 1.54 4.36 8.67
C GLY A 88 0.85 4.10 7.35
N ARG A 89 -0.37 4.61 7.23
CA ARG A 89 -1.18 4.48 6.02
C ARG A 89 -1.90 5.78 5.72
N ILE A 90 -1.99 6.11 4.44
CA ILE A 90 -2.75 7.26 3.94
C ILE A 90 -3.72 6.74 2.89
N LYS A 91 -4.96 7.21 2.93
CA LYS A 91 -5.91 7.05 1.84
C LYS A 91 -6.08 8.37 1.13
N VAL A 92 -5.90 8.38 -0.17
CA VAL A 92 -6.10 9.56 -1.00
C VAL A 92 -7.00 9.21 -2.18
N THR A 93 -7.74 10.20 -2.66
CA THR A 93 -8.49 10.07 -3.91
C THR A 93 -7.74 10.79 -5.01
N VAL A 94 -7.32 10.05 -6.03
CA VAL A 94 -6.67 10.60 -7.22
C VAL A 94 -7.56 10.33 -8.43
N ARG A 95 -8.05 11.38 -9.07
CA ARG A 95 -8.95 11.28 -10.25
C ARG A 95 -10.15 10.34 -10.02
N GLY A 96 -10.77 10.40 -8.85
CA GLY A 96 -11.93 9.58 -8.49
C GLY A 96 -11.60 8.13 -8.10
N ARG A 97 -10.33 7.73 -8.06
CA ARG A 97 -9.88 6.42 -7.59
C ARG A 97 -9.33 6.51 -6.18
N GLU A 98 -9.72 5.59 -5.30
CA GLU A 98 -9.13 5.46 -3.98
C GLU A 98 -7.75 4.77 -4.10
N ILE A 99 -6.71 5.48 -3.67
CA ILE A 99 -5.35 4.98 -3.61
C ILE A 99 -4.96 4.82 -2.14
N ASP A 100 -4.46 3.66 -1.80
CA ASP A 100 -3.93 3.35 -0.47
C ASP A 100 -2.40 3.51 -0.50
N LEU A 101 -1.83 4.31 0.39
CA LEU A 101 -0.40 4.51 0.51
C LEU A 101 0.08 3.91 1.82
N ARG A 102 1.08 3.04 1.78
CA ARG A 102 1.84 2.61 2.96
C ARG A 102 3.05 3.50 3.11
N ILE A 103 3.19 4.08 4.30
CA ILE A 103 4.25 5.02 4.63
C ILE A 103 5.23 4.35 5.57
N SER A 104 6.50 4.46 5.27
CA SER A 104 7.58 4.13 6.20
C SER A 104 8.52 5.31 6.32
N THR A 105 8.80 5.73 7.55
CA THR A 105 9.78 6.78 7.85
C THR A 105 11.00 6.16 8.53
N MET A 106 12.18 6.58 8.11
CA MET A 106 13.45 6.08 8.64
C MET A 106 14.35 7.26 8.99
N PRO A 107 14.83 7.38 10.23
CA PRO A 107 15.84 8.36 10.59
C PRO A 107 17.13 8.14 9.81
N THR A 108 17.67 9.22 9.25
CA THR A 108 18.96 9.22 8.58
C THR A 108 19.80 10.41 9.08
N MET A 109 21.07 10.44 8.71
CA MET A 109 21.98 11.51 9.11
C MET A 109 21.52 12.91 8.66
N CYS A 110 20.86 12.99 7.50
CA CYS A 110 20.36 14.25 6.94
C CYS A 110 18.90 14.58 7.28
N GLY A 111 18.22 13.75 8.08
CA GLY A 111 16.80 13.88 8.43
C GLY A 111 16.05 12.58 8.18
N GLU A 112 14.70 12.62 8.18
CA GLU A 112 13.90 11.43 7.95
C GLU A 112 13.75 11.14 6.45
N SER A 113 14.19 9.96 6.03
CA SER A 113 13.83 9.40 4.71
C SER A 113 12.42 8.85 4.80
N VAL A 114 11.60 9.12 3.79
CA VAL A 114 10.22 8.66 3.73
C VAL A 114 10.00 7.87 2.44
N VAL A 115 9.39 6.71 2.59
CA VAL A 115 8.95 5.89 1.45
C VAL A 115 7.43 5.77 1.50
N LEU A 116 6.78 6.12 0.39
CA LEU A 116 5.33 5.94 0.21
C LEU A 116 5.15 4.86 -0.85
N ARG A 117 4.70 3.68 -0.44
CA ARG A 117 4.34 2.59 -1.36
C ARG A 117 2.91 2.78 -1.84
N ILE A 118 2.73 2.83 -3.15
CA ILE A 118 1.43 3.02 -3.79
C ILE A 118 0.75 1.66 -3.97
N LEU A 119 -0.43 1.52 -3.40
CA LEU A 119 -1.29 0.36 -3.55
C LEU A 119 -2.53 0.80 -4.32
N ASP A 120 -2.47 0.75 -5.65
CA ASP A 120 -3.64 0.99 -6.49
C ASP A 120 -4.52 -0.25 -6.48
N ARG A 121 -5.63 -0.17 -5.75
CA ARG A 121 -6.59 -1.26 -5.61
C ARG A 121 -7.61 -1.31 -6.74
N SER A 122 -7.63 -0.32 -7.62
CA SER A 122 -8.66 -0.17 -8.65
C SER A 122 -8.36 -0.90 -9.95
N SER A 123 -7.14 -1.37 -10.16
CA SER A 123 -6.65 -1.84 -11.45
C SER A 123 -6.45 -3.36 -11.57
N VAL A 124 -6.69 -4.13 -10.49
CA VAL A 124 -6.51 -5.58 -10.58
C VAL A 124 -7.73 -6.20 -11.22
N ALA A 125 -7.63 -6.51 -12.52
CA ALA A 125 -8.57 -7.41 -13.17
C ALA A 125 -8.46 -8.77 -12.46
N LEU A 126 -9.47 -9.13 -11.67
CA LEU A 126 -9.59 -10.44 -11.05
C LEU A 126 -10.09 -11.45 -12.12
N ASP A 127 -9.20 -11.77 -13.05
CA ASP A 127 -9.47 -12.69 -14.16
C ASP A 127 -8.31 -13.67 -14.32
N PHE A 128 -8.63 -14.95 -14.38
CA PHE A 128 -7.65 -16.02 -14.57
C PHE A 128 -6.91 -15.94 -15.91
N SER A 129 -7.57 -15.43 -16.96
CA SER A 129 -6.94 -15.24 -18.27
C SER A 129 -5.81 -14.21 -18.19
N ALA A 130 -6.04 -13.10 -17.48
CA ALA A 130 -5.03 -12.07 -17.23
C ALA A 130 -3.85 -12.59 -16.38
N LEU A 131 -4.07 -13.62 -15.55
CA LEU A 131 -3.04 -14.32 -14.78
C LEU A 131 -2.24 -15.35 -15.59
N GLY A 132 -2.60 -15.57 -16.86
CA GLY A 132 -1.91 -16.51 -17.75
C GLY A 132 -2.30 -17.96 -17.57
N PHE A 133 -3.45 -18.26 -16.94
CA PHE A 133 -3.94 -19.63 -16.89
C PHE A 133 -4.30 -20.13 -18.28
N SER A 134 -3.69 -21.24 -18.72
CA SER A 134 -4.10 -21.93 -19.95
C SER A 134 -5.45 -22.60 -19.78
N GLY A 135 -6.17 -22.84 -20.88
CA GLY A 135 -7.50 -23.47 -20.85
C GLY A 135 -7.54 -24.78 -20.05
N ALA A 136 -6.54 -25.65 -20.24
CA ALA A 136 -6.45 -26.93 -19.53
C ALA A 136 -6.18 -26.73 -18.01
N ALA A 137 -5.23 -25.86 -17.66
CA ALA A 137 -4.91 -25.55 -16.28
C ALA A 137 -6.09 -24.86 -15.57
N LEU A 138 -6.76 -23.93 -16.23
CA LEU A 138 -7.94 -23.26 -15.70
C LEU A 138 -9.07 -24.26 -15.44
N GLY A 139 -9.37 -25.14 -16.38
CA GLY A 139 -10.42 -26.15 -16.21
C GLY A 139 -10.11 -27.13 -15.06
N ALA A 140 -8.84 -27.52 -14.87
CA ALA A 140 -8.43 -28.33 -13.73
C ALA A 140 -8.58 -27.56 -12.41
N PHE A 141 -8.14 -26.29 -12.35
CA PHE A 141 -8.23 -25.47 -11.16
C PHE A 141 -9.69 -25.19 -10.75
N GLN A 142 -10.56 -24.90 -11.73
CA GLN A 142 -11.99 -24.69 -11.46
C GLN A 142 -12.68 -25.95 -10.91
N LYS A 143 -12.30 -27.14 -11.37
CA LYS A 143 -12.79 -28.41 -10.79
C LYS A 143 -12.37 -28.55 -9.33
N LEU A 144 -11.11 -28.23 -9.00
CA LEU A 144 -10.62 -28.27 -7.62
C LEU A 144 -11.32 -27.24 -6.73
N LEU A 145 -11.62 -26.05 -7.25
CA LEU A 145 -12.40 -25.04 -6.51
C LEU A 145 -13.84 -25.46 -6.24
N ALA A 146 -14.40 -26.35 -7.04
CA ALA A 146 -15.76 -26.85 -6.88
C ALA A 146 -15.88 -27.99 -5.84
N GLU A 147 -14.75 -28.59 -5.45
CA GLU A 147 -14.76 -29.65 -4.45
C GLU A 147 -15.29 -29.15 -3.08
N PRO A 148 -16.14 -29.91 -2.39
CA PRO A 148 -16.78 -29.47 -1.15
C PRO A 148 -15.81 -29.37 0.05
N ASN A 149 -14.66 -29.97 -0.02
CA ASN A 149 -13.65 -30.00 1.03
C ASN A 149 -12.24 -30.17 0.43
N GLY A 150 -11.24 -29.80 1.22
CA GLY A 150 -9.83 -29.90 0.81
C GLY A 150 -9.05 -28.65 1.19
N ILE A 151 -7.79 -28.61 0.77
CA ILE A 151 -6.87 -27.49 0.94
C ILE A 151 -6.18 -27.24 -0.41
N ILE A 152 -6.19 -26.00 -0.86
CA ILE A 152 -5.43 -25.55 -2.01
C ILE A 152 -4.31 -24.62 -1.53
N LEU A 153 -3.05 -24.95 -1.82
CA LEU A 153 -1.89 -24.14 -1.49
C LEU A 153 -1.43 -23.36 -2.71
N VAL A 154 -1.32 -22.03 -2.55
CA VAL A 154 -0.77 -21.14 -3.57
C VAL A 154 0.56 -20.60 -3.07
N THR A 155 1.66 -20.99 -3.71
CA THR A 155 3.03 -20.67 -3.30
C THR A 155 3.80 -19.98 -4.43
N GLY A 156 4.87 -19.28 -4.08
CA GLY A 156 5.74 -18.59 -5.04
C GLY A 156 6.44 -17.36 -4.43
N PRO A 157 7.38 -16.73 -5.13
CA PRO A 157 8.05 -15.53 -4.68
C PRO A 157 7.12 -14.32 -4.62
N THR A 158 7.61 -13.21 -4.05
CA THR A 158 6.88 -11.93 -4.06
C THR A 158 6.68 -11.47 -5.50
N GLY A 159 5.47 -10.97 -5.81
CA GLY A 159 5.12 -10.51 -7.17
C GLY A 159 4.71 -11.62 -8.15
N SER A 160 4.69 -12.91 -7.74
CA SER A 160 4.29 -14.02 -8.62
C SER A 160 2.79 -14.16 -8.87
N GLY A 161 1.96 -13.27 -8.33
CA GLY A 161 0.50 -13.31 -8.52
C GLY A 161 -0.28 -14.15 -7.49
N LYS A 162 0.36 -14.61 -6.39
CA LYS A 162 -0.33 -15.41 -5.35
C LYS A 162 -1.63 -14.78 -4.86
N THR A 163 -1.53 -13.56 -4.37
CA THR A 163 -2.68 -12.79 -3.84
C THR A 163 -3.73 -12.60 -4.91
N THR A 164 -3.35 -12.23 -6.13
CA THR A 164 -4.27 -12.04 -7.25
C THR A 164 -5.00 -13.34 -7.60
N THR A 165 -4.28 -14.48 -7.63
CA THR A 165 -4.89 -15.81 -7.87
C THR A 165 -5.92 -16.16 -6.79
N LEU A 166 -5.59 -15.94 -5.51
CA LEU A 166 -6.51 -16.19 -4.39
C LEU A 166 -7.76 -15.30 -4.48
N TYR A 167 -7.60 -14.01 -4.75
CA TYR A 167 -8.72 -13.08 -4.87
C TYR A 167 -9.60 -13.39 -6.09
N THR A 168 -9.00 -13.81 -7.21
CA THR A 168 -9.75 -14.27 -8.40
C THR A 168 -10.54 -15.53 -8.09
N ALA A 169 -9.95 -16.49 -7.37
CA ALA A 169 -10.64 -17.71 -6.93
C ALA A 169 -11.80 -17.38 -5.98
N LEU A 170 -11.59 -16.50 -4.99
CA LEU A 170 -12.64 -16.03 -4.08
C LEU A 170 -13.78 -15.34 -4.84
N GLY A 171 -13.45 -14.49 -5.82
CA GLY A 171 -14.44 -13.85 -6.69
C GLY A 171 -15.28 -14.86 -7.47
N THR A 172 -14.66 -15.94 -7.96
CA THR A 172 -15.35 -17.03 -8.69
C THR A 172 -16.26 -17.84 -7.76
N LEU A 173 -15.86 -18.04 -6.49
CA LEU A 173 -16.64 -18.79 -5.50
C LEU A 173 -17.73 -17.94 -4.83
N ASN A 174 -17.67 -16.63 -4.97
CA ASN A 174 -18.54 -15.69 -4.26
C ASN A 174 -19.92 -15.61 -4.93
N ASP A 175 -20.80 -16.45 -4.50
CA ASP A 175 -22.20 -16.49 -4.90
C ASP A 175 -23.14 -16.29 -3.69
N THR A 176 -24.43 -16.20 -3.92
CA THR A 176 -25.43 -16.00 -2.87
C THR A 176 -25.65 -17.23 -1.97
N GLN A 177 -25.12 -18.39 -2.34
CA GLN A 177 -25.33 -19.67 -1.64
C GLN A 177 -24.14 -20.01 -0.73
N ARG A 178 -23.01 -19.28 -0.87
CA ARG A 178 -21.78 -19.57 -0.13
C ARG A 178 -21.43 -18.42 0.80
N LYS A 179 -20.96 -18.77 1.99
CA LYS A 179 -20.39 -17.81 2.93
C LYS A 179 -18.88 -17.94 2.93
N LEU A 180 -18.20 -16.91 2.45
CA LEU A 180 -16.74 -16.87 2.35
C LEU A 180 -16.14 -16.04 3.47
N PHE A 181 -15.08 -16.56 4.07
CA PHE A 181 -14.25 -15.86 5.04
C PHE A 181 -12.79 -15.83 4.57
N THR A 182 -12.12 -14.74 4.83
CA THR A 182 -10.66 -14.65 4.72
C THR A 182 -10.05 -14.19 6.03
N VAL A 183 -8.81 -14.60 6.27
CA VAL A 183 -7.94 -14.06 7.33
C VAL A 183 -6.67 -13.57 6.65
N GLU A 184 -6.37 -12.28 6.77
CA GLU A 184 -5.35 -11.62 5.97
C GLU A 184 -4.44 -10.72 6.82
N ASP A 185 -3.18 -10.59 6.41
CA ASP A 185 -2.23 -9.69 7.04
C ASP A 185 -1.36 -8.93 5.99
N PRO A 186 -1.83 -7.77 5.56
CA PRO A 186 -3.16 -7.18 5.72
C PRO A 186 -4.13 -7.55 4.57
N ILE A 187 -5.38 -7.07 4.66
CA ILE A 187 -6.33 -7.10 3.54
C ILE A 187 -5.80 -6.20 2.42
N GLU A 188 -5.57 -6.79 1.24
CA GLU A 188 -5.05 -6.06 0.08
C GLU A 188 -6.18 -5.38 -0.71
N TYR A 189 -7.31 -6.08 -0.94
CA TYR A 189 -8.47 -5.58 -1.68
C TYR A 189 -9.75 -5.87 -0.93
N LYS A 190 -10.74 -4.97 -1.02
CA LYS A 190 -12.09 -5.25 -0.57
C LYS A 190 -12.82 -6.12 -1.60
N LEU A 191 -13.32 -7.28 -1.17
CA LEU A 191 -14.21 -8.12 -1.96
C LEU A 191 -15.64 -7.97 -1.45
N ALA A 192 -16.53 -7.46 -2.30
CA ALA A 192 -17.95 -7.39 -1.96
C ALA A 192 -18.48 -8.82 -1.75
N GLY A 193 -19.25 -9.06 -0.69
CA GLY A 193 -19.82 -10.37 -0.38
C GLY A 193 -18.90 -11.34 0.37
N VAL A 194 -17.63 -10.99 0.59
CA VAL A 194 -16.67 -11.80 1.36
C VAL A 194 -16.45 -11.19 2.75
N ASN A 195 -16.47 -12.04 3.79
CA ASN A 195 -16.18 -11.63 5.16
C ASN A 195 -14.65 -11.65 5.36
N GLN A 196 -14.01 -10.48 5.25
CA GLN A 196 -12.57 -10.34 5.35
C GLN A 196 -12.16 -9.95 6.77
N ILE A 197 -11.32 -10.74 7.41
CA ILE A 197 -10.79 -10.53 8.76
C ILE A 197 -9.32 -10.11 8.63
N GLN A 198 -8.99 -8.94 9.13
CA GLN A 198 -7.61 -8.50 9.19
C GLN A 198 -6.97 -8.90 10.52
N VAL A 199 -5.84 -9.59 10.47
CA VAL A 199 -5.01 -9.90 11.63
C VAL A 199 -4.63 -8.61 12.39
N ASN A 200 -4.77 -8.65 13.72
CA ASN A 200 -4.38 -7.56 14.60
C ASN A 200 -3.72 -8.13 15.87
N PRO A 201 -2.38 -8.33 15.87
CA PRO A 201 -1.67 -8.90 17.01
C PRO A 201 -1.79 -8.09 18.31
N ARG A 202 -2.04 -6.78 18.21
CA ARG A 202 -2.17 -5.89 19.39
C ARG A 202 -3.36 -6.27 20.30
N ILE A 203 -4.40 -6.88 19.71
CA ILE A 203 -5.58 -7.32 20.42
C ILE A 203 -5.69 -8.87 20.47
N GLY A 204 -4.63 -9.58 20.12
CA GLY A 204 -4.59 -11.05 20.10
C GLY A 204 -5.32 -11.71 18.94
N LEU A 205 -5.78 -10.93 17.92
CA LEU A 205 -6.40 -11.46 16.72
C LEU A 205 -5.32 -11.94 15.75
N THR A 206 -4.97 -13.19 15.85
CA THR A 206 -3.99 -13.88 15.00
C THR A 206 -4.67 -14.77 13.97
N PHE A 207 -3.93 -15.31 13.00
CA PHE A 207 -4.46 -16.32 12.08
C PHE A 207 -5.07 -17.50 12.82
N ALA A 208 -4.39 -18.01 13.85
CA ALA A 208 -4.88 -19.16 14.65
C ALA A 208 -6.14 -18.84 15.43
N SER A 209 -6.27 -17.64 16.01
CA SER A 209 -7.47 -17.24 16.76
C SER A 209 -8.67 -16.93 15.87
N ALA A 210 -8.43 -16.49 14.63
CA ALA A 210 -9.49 -16.18 13.68
C ALA A 210 -10.09 -17.43 13.01
N LEU A 211 -9.42 -18.58 13.08
CA LEU A 211 -9.88 -19.86 12.53
C LEU A 211 -10.62 -20.74 13.55
N ARG A 212 -10.84 -20.26 14.78
CA ARG A 212 -11.63 -20.93 15.82
C ARG A 212 -13.07 -20.46 15.80
#